data_6dc2112af9896808753af18f1051e4ba
#
_entry.id   6dc2112af9896808753af18f1051e4ba
#
_cell.length_a   1.000
_cell.length_b   1.000
_cell.length_c   1.000
_cell.angle_alpha   90.00
_cell.angle_beta   90.00
_cell.angle_gamma   90.00
#
_symmetry.space_group_name_H-M   'P 1'
#
loop_
_entity.id
_entity.type
_entity.pdbx_description
1 polymer ?
#
loop_
_entity_poly.entity_id
_entity_poly.type
_entity_poly.pdbx_seq_one_letter_code
_entity_poly.pdbx_strand_id
1 'polypeptide(L)'
;MDNWFNVLCLLALILLNGLFAMSEIALVTSRKARLQIRIDDGNSGAKVALKLNEEPTRALSAIQVGITSIGILSGIVGEAALATPVAVWLNEQFGVEVNTARAVGLILVVVLVTYFSIVLGELVPKRLGQMNPEGVACRIAPPINFLAVLMAPFVKLLSVSTDLLLKLTGKQNVEENAVTEEEIHQMVVEGSEAGTIEKQERDMVRNVFRLDDRTIGTLMTPRNEVEWIDMQDSAEDNVKKLLTSKHSRLPVCDGSLDDVKGLCSTRYLLQQIV
;
A
#
# COMPACT_ATOMS: atom_id res chain seq x y z
N MET A 1 17.80 -31.96 -35.66
CA MET A 1 17.93 -31.96 -34.19
C MET A 1 17.61 -30.60 -33.57
N ASP A 2 17.56 -29.55 -34.39
CA ASP A 2 17.49 -28.16 -33.88
C ASP A 2 16.10 -27.68 -33.42
N ASN A 3 15.01 -28.22 -33.97
CA ASN A 3 13.66 -27.74 -33.60
C ASN A 3 13.28 -28.04 -32.13
N TRP A 4 13.65 -29.20 -31.62
CA TRP A 4 13.38 -29.54 -30.20
C TRP A 4 14.16 -28.66 -29.23
N PHE A 5 15.39 -28.30 -29.58
CA PHE A 5 16.19 -27.37 -28.80
C PHE A 5 15.53 -25.99 -28.73
N ASN A 6 15.07 -25.46 -29.87
CA ASN A 6 14.39 -24.18 -29.93
C ASN A 6 13.08 -24.17 -29.12
N VAL A 7 12.28 -25.26 -29.19
CA VAL A 7 11.07 -25.41 -28.39
C VAL A 7 11.39 -25.45 -26.89
N LEU A 8 12.45 -26.15 -26.49
CA LEU A 8 12.88 -26.23 -25.10
C LEU A 8 13.41 -24.87 -24.61
N CYS A 9 14.13 -24.13 -25.44
CA CYS A 9 14.56 -22.76 -25.15
C CYS A 9 13.36 -21.84 -24.98
N LEU A 10 12.35 -21.92 -25.85
CA LEU A 10 11.14 -21.12 -25.75
C LEU A 10 10.40 -21.41 -24.43
N LEU A 11 10.24 -22.68 -24.08
CA LEU A 11 9.62 -23.07 -22.80
C LEU A 11 10.41 -22.54 -21.59
N ALA A 12 11.75 -22.65 -21.65
CA ALA A 12 12.60 -22.14 -20.59
C ALA A 12 12.48 -20.60 -20.44
N LEU A 13 12.39 -19.87 -21.57
CA LEU A 13 12.16 -18.42 -21.56
C LEU A 13 10.79 -18.07 -20.96
N ILE A 14 9.72 -18.78 -21.32
CA ILE A 14 8.38 -18.57 -20.75
C ILE A 14 8.38 -18.82 -19.24
N LEU A 15 9.02 -19.89 -18.76
CA LEU A 15 9.11 -20.19 -17.33
C LEU A 15 9.97 -19.15 -16.60
N LEU A 16 11.06 -18.70 -17.20
CA LEU A 16 11.90 -17.63 -16.66
C LEU A 16 11.11 -16.32 -16.56
N ASN A 17 10.33 -15.98 -17.57
CA ASN A 17 9.40 -14.84 -17.52
C ASN A 17 8.42 -14.96 -16.34
N GLY A 18 7.89 -16.17 -16.12
CA GLY A 18 7.02 -16.45 -14.98
C GLY A 18 7.70 -16.24 -13.63
N LEU A 19 8.96 -16.60 -13.50
CA LEU A 19 9.73 -16.32 -12.28
C LEU A 19 9.89 -14.81 -12.04
N PHE A 20 10.15 -14.02 -13.07
CA PHE A 20 10.22 -12.57 -12.96
C PHE A 20 8.86 -11.96 -12.61
N ALA A 21 7.80 -12.37 -13.29
CA ALA A 21 6.43 -11.89 -13.02
C ALA A 21 5.96 -12.24 -11.60
N MET A 22 6.29 -13.44 -11.11
CA MET A 22 6.04 -13.85 -9.73
C MET A 22 6.84 -13.02 -8.74
N SER A 23 8.10 -12.68 -9.07
CA SER A 23 8.99 -11.87 -8.27
C SER A 23 8.47 -10.44 -8.11
N GLU A 24 8.02 -9.85 -9.21
CA GLU A 24 7.45 -8.50 -9.25
C GLU A 24 6.29 -8.38 -8.25
N ILE A 25 5.29 -9.24 -8.39
CA ILE A 25 4.10 -9.16 -7.55
C ILE A 25 4.39 -9.52 -6.09
N ALA A 26 5.28 -10.48 -5.84
CA ALA A 26 5.64 -10.88 -4.49
C ALA A 26 6.38 -9.74 -3.74
N LEU A 27 7.26 -9.01 -4.40
CA LEU A 27 7.95 -7.86 -3.80
C LEU A 27 6.98 -6.70 -3.52
N VAL A 28 6.06 -6.41 -4.45
CA VAL A 28 5.09 -5.31 -4.30
C VAL A 28 4.05 -5.60 -3.21
N THR A 29 3.58 -6.86 -3.11
CA THR A 29 2.51 -7.22 -2.17
C THR A 29 3.00 -7.69 -0.81
N SER A 30 4.32 -7.93 -0.64
CA SER A 30 4.88 -8.34 0.65
C SER A 30 4.83 -7.21 1.68
N ARG A 31 4.36 -7.53 2.88
CA ARG A 31 4.25 -6.57 3.99
C ARG A 31 5.55 -6.46 4.75
N LYS A 32 6.08 -5.24 4.93
CA LYS A 32 7.33 -4.97 5.66
C LYS A 32 7.33 -5.60 7.06
N ALA A 33 6.22 -5.48 7.80
CA ALA A 33 6.08 -6.07 9.14
C ALA A 33 6.23 -7.60 9.14
N ARG A 34 5.69 -8.30 8.13
CA ARG A 34 5.82 -9.76 8.02
C ARG A 34 7.23 -10.19 7.59
N LEU A 35 7.89 -9.39 6.75
CA LEU A 35 9.30 -9.62 6.40
C LEU A 35 10.20 -9.44 7.62
N GLN A 36 9.91 -8.44 8.48
CA GLN A 36 10.65 -8.22 9.72
C GLN A 36 10.55 -9.43 10.67
N ILE A 37 9.35 -9.97 10.87
CA ILE A 37 9.17 -11.21 11.68
C ILE A 37 10.02 -12.35 11.13
N ARG A 38 10.07 -12.54 9.80
CA ARG A 38 10.92 -13.60 9.20
C ARG A 38 12.42 -13.34 9.34
N ILE A 39 12.84 -12.06 9.44
CA ILE A 39 14.24 -11.71 9.77
C ILE A 39 14.56 -12.12 11.18
N ASP A 40 13.67 -11.86 12.13
CA ASP A 40 13.82 -12.21 13.54
C ASP A 40 13.86 -13.74 13.72
N ASP A 41 13.14 -14.49 12.85
CA ASP A 41 13.22 -15.96 12.74
C ASP A 41 14.51 -16.47 12.05
N GLY A 42 15.45 -15.59 11.68
CA GLY A 42 16.75 -15.94 11.11
C GLY A 42 16.78 -16.15 9.59
N ASN A 43 15.75 -15.74 8.86
CA ASN A 43 15.70 -15.90 7.39
C ASN A 43 16.53 -14.82 6.70
N SER A 44 17.68 -15.18 6.14
CA SER A 44 18.58 -14.26 5.43
C SER A 44 17.97 -13.67 4.14
N GLY A 45 17.13 -14.43 3.44
CA GLY A 45 16.41 -13.97 2.26
C GLY A 45 15.39 -12.85 2.58
N ALA A 46 14.79 -12.88 3.77
CA ALA A 46 13.87 -11.85 4.22
C ALA A 46 14.56 -10.49 4.38
N LYS A 47 15.81 -10.47 4.84
CA LYS A 47 16.62 -9.24 4.94
C LYS A 47 16.85 -8.60 3.56
N VAL A 48 17.14 -9.42 2.55
CA VAL A 48 17.32 -8.94 1.17
C VAL A 48 15.99 -8.47 0.59
N ALA A 49 14.90 -9.23 0.84
CA ALA A 49 13.56 -8.86 0.38
C ALA A 49 13.09 -7.53 0.98
N LEU A 50 13.33 -7.30 2.28
CA LEU A 50 13.00 -6.04 2.94
C LEU A 50 13.76 -4.87 2.30
N LYS A 51 15.07 -5.02 2.07
CA LYS A 51 15.88 -4.00 1.40
C LYS A 51 15.36 -3.66 -0.01
N LEU A 52 14.96 -4.67 -0.79
CA LEU A 52 14.38 -4.45 -2.12
C LEU A 52 12.99 -3.80 -2.06
N ASN A 53 12.23 -4.05 -0.99
CA ASN A 53 10.93 -3.42 -0.74
C ASN A 53 11.07 -1.95 -0.26
N GLU A 54 12.20 -1.59 0.35
CA GLU A 54 12.53 -0.20 0.72
C GLU A 54 12.97 0.63 -0.49
N GLU A 55 13.64 0.01 -1.48
CA GLU A 55 14.05 0.64 -2.73
C GLU A 55 13.32 0.01 -3.94
N PRO A 56 11.98 0.11 -4.02
CA PRO A 56 11.19 -0.67 -4.97
C PRO A 56 11.51 -0.31 -6.43
N THR A 57 11.74 0.96 -6.71
CA THR A 57 12.00 1.44 -8.09
C THR A 57 13.18 0.72 -8.74
N ARG A 58 14.26 0.50 -8.00
CA ARG A 58 15.46 -0.18 -8.52
C ARG A 58 15.19 -1.65 -8.81
N ALA A 59 14.51 -2.34 -7.89
CA ALA A 59 14.20 -3.76 -8.03
C ALA A 59 13.20 -3.99 -9.18
N LEU A 60 12.13 -3.22 -9.21
CA LEU A 60 11.07 -3.32 -10.23
C LEU A 60 11.61 -2.98 -11.62
N SER A 61 12.44 -1.94 -11.76
CA SER A 61 13.06 -1.61 -13.05
C SER A 61 13.95 -2.74 -13.57
N ALA A 62 14.74 -3.39 -12.71
CA ALA A 62 15.57 -4.52 -13.11
C ALA A 62 14.73 -5.74 -13.55
N ILE A 63 13.65 -6.04 -12.82
CA ILE A 63 12.69 -7.09 -13.17
C ILE A 63 12.01 -6.76 -14.49
N GLN A 64 11.56 -5.52 -14.70
CA GLN A 64 10.89 -5.09 -15.92
C GLN A 64 11.79 -5.19 -17.14
N VAL A 65 13.08 -4.82 -17.01
CA VAL A 65 14.08 -5.03 -18.07
C VAL A 65 14.20 -6.52 -18.39
N GLY A 66 14.24 -7.39 -17.38
CA GLY A 66 14.27 -8.84 -17.54
C GLY A 66 13.05 -9.36 -18.32
N ILE A 67 11.83 -9.01 -17.88
CA ILE A 67 10.57 -9.40 -18.52
C ILE A 67 10.54 -8.96 -19.99
N THR A 68 10.88 -7.69 -20.26
CA THR A 68 10.89 -7.15 -21.62
C THR A 68 11.92 -7.86 -22.52
N SER A 69 13.13 -8.08 -22.00
CA SER A 69 14.19 -8.78 -22.75
C SER A 69 13.82 -10.22 -23.06
N ILE A 70 13.24 -10.94 -22.08
CA ILE A 70 12.77 -12.31 -22.26
C ILE A 70 11.62 -12.34 -23.28
N GLY A 71 10.70 -11.38 -23.22
CA GLY A 71 9.59 -11.27 -24.17
C GLY A 71 10.07 -11.14 -25.63
N ILE A 72 11.06 -10.25 -25.86
CA ILE A 72 11.68 -10.08 -27.20
C ILE A 72 12.39 -11.36 -27.64
N LEU A 73 13.18 -11.98 -26.77
CA LEU A 73 13.86 -13.25 -27.07
C LEU A 73 12.88 -14.37 -27.35
N SER A 74 11.79 -14.47 -26.61
CA SER A 74 10.72 -15.45 -26.83
C SER A 74 10.05 -15.30 -28.19
N GLY A 75 9.88 -14.05 -28.66
CA GLY A 75 9.38 -13.77 -30.02
C GLY A 75 10.31 -14.30 -31.10
N ILE A 76 11.61 -14.01 -31.00
CA ILE A 76 12.64 -14.45 -31.96
C ILE A 76 12.77 -15.99 -31.97
N VAL A 77 12.88 -16.59 -30.80
CA VAL A 77 12.99 -18.05 -30.66
C VAL A 77 11.70 -18.75 -31.10
N GLY A 78 10.53 -18.17 -30.81
CA GLY A 78 9.24 -18.69 -31.20
C GLY A 78 9.03 -18.75 -32.71
N GLU A 79 9.49 -17.73 -33.43
CA GLU A 79 9.49 -17.74 -34.89
C GLU A 79 10.33 -18.90 -35.44
N ALA A 80 11.58 -19.03 -34.98
CA ALA A 80 12.46 -20.10 -35.43
C ALA A 80 12.00 -21.50 -35.01
N ALA A 81 11.42 -21.62 -33.79
CA ALA A 81 10.99 -22.89 -33.25
C ALA A 81 9.71 -23.44 -33.91
N LEU A 82 8.75 -22.57 -34.21
CA LEU A 82 7.39 -22.98 -34.57
C LEU A 82 6.92 -22.38 -35.90
N ALA A 83 7.16 -21.10 -36.20
CA ALA A 83 6.58 -20.47 -37.38
C ALA A 83 7.13 -21.06 -38.69
N THR A 84 8.44 -21.29 -38.76
CA THR A 84 9.10 -21.89 -39.94
C THR A 84 8.60 -23.34 -40.19
N PRO A 85 8.59 -24.26 -39.22
CA PRO A 85 8.01 -25.62 -39.40
C PRO A 85 6.56 -25.58 -39.80
N VAL A 86 5.72 -24.72 -39.21
CA VAL A 86 4.31 -24.60 -39.54
C VAL A 86 4.12 -24.10 -40.98
N ALA A 87 4.90 -23.14 -41.44
CA ALA A 87 4.86 -22.65 -42.81
C ALA A 87 5.23 -23.73 -43.84
N VAL A 88 6.25 -24.52 -43.55
CA VAL A 88 6.64 -25.69 -44.42
C VAL A 88 5.52 -26.71 -44.44
N TRP A 89 4.94 -27.08 -43.29
CA TRP A 89 3.84 -28.02 -43.20
C TRP A 89 2.60 -27.57 -43.99
N LEU A 90 2.24 -26.25 -43.90
CA LEU A 90 1.12 -25.69 -44.65
C LEU A 90 1.36 -25.73 -46.15
N ASN A 91 2.58 -25.45 -46.62
CA ASN A 91 2.92 -25.53 -48.03
C ASN A 91 2.88 -26.97 -48.58
N GLU A 92 3.47 -27.92 -47.85
CA GLU A 92 3.51 -29.34 -48.26
C GLU A 92 2.14 -30.01 -48.22
N GLN A 93 1.33 -29.74 -47.19
CA GLN A 93 0.09 -30.48 -46.97
C GLN A 93 -1.10 -29.87 -47.72
N PHE A 94 -1.13 -28.56 -47.87
CA PHE A 94 -2.27 -27.84 -48.46
C PHE A 94 -1.93 -27.11 -49.77
N GLY A 95 -0.68 -27.20 -50.25
CA GLY A 95 -0.26 -26.54 -51.47
C GLY A 95 -0.36 -24.99 -51.42
N VAL A 96 -0.37 -24.41 -50.25
CA VAL A 96 -0.44 -22.95 -50.06
C VAL A 96 0.84 -22.31 -50.55
N GLU A 97 0.74 -21.20 -51.27
CA GLU A 97 1.90 -20.44 -51.70
C GLU A 97 2.85 -20.09 -50.54
N VAL A 98 4.14 -20.25 -50.76
CA VAL A 98 5.18 -20.11 -49.70
C VAL A 98 5.08 -18.80 -48.90
N ASN A 99 4.80 -17.69 -49.56
CA ASN A 99 4.66 -16.39 -48.87
C ASN A 99 3.41 -16.35 -47.99
N THR A 100 2.30 -16.88 -48.47
CA THR A 100 1.03 -16.98 -47.72
C THR A 100 1.18 -17.97 -46.57
N ALA A 101 1.81 -19.12 -46.79
CA ALA A 101 2.07 -20.12 -45.74
C ALA A 101 2.96 -19.54 -44.61
N ARG A 102 3.97 -18.76 -44.94
CA ARG A 102 4.80 -18.03 -43.94
C ARG A 102 3.99 -17.03 -43.14
N ALA A 103 3.18 -16.18 -43.79
CA ALA A 103 2.36 -15.20 -43.12
C ALA A 103 1.34 -15.85 -42.16
N VAL A 104 0.63 -16.87 -42.63
CA VAL A 104 -0.35 -17.62 -41.82
C VAL A 104 0.34 -18.35 -40.66
N GLY A 105 1.46 -19.04 -40.94
CA GLY A 105 2.25 -19.71 -39.91
C GLY A 105 2.75 -18.76 -38.82
N LEU A 106 3.26 -17.59 -39.21
CA LEU A 106 3.71 -16.56 -38.27
C LEU A 106 2.56 -16.06 -37.38
N ILE A 107 1.42 -15.69 -37.98
CA ILE A 107 0.26 -15.19 -37.22
C ILE A 107 -0.22 -16.26 -36.22
N LEU A 108 -0.37 -17.51 -36.66
CA LEU A 108 -0.84 -18.60 -35.79
C LEU A 108 0.10 -18.83 -34.62
N VAL A 109 1.41 -18.85 -34.89
CA VAL A 109 2.43 -19.07 -33.86
C VAL A 109 2.53 -17.87 -32.90
N VAL A 110 2.44 -16.63 -33.39
CA VAL A 110 2.42 -15.45 -32.55
C VAL A 110 1.23 -15.51 -31.59
N VAL A 111 0.02 -15.83 -32.06
CA VAL A 111 -1.16 -15.96 -31.21
C VAL A 111 -0.97 -17.05 -30.14
N LEU A 112 -0.47 -18.22 -30.56
CA LEU A 112 -0.27 -19.37 -29.67
C LEU A 112 0.82 -19.09 -28.62
N VAL A 113 1.97 -18.58 -29.05
CA VAL A 113 3.08 -18.24 -28.14
C VAL A 113 2.66 -17.13 -27.19
N THR A 114 1.97 -16.09 -27.68
CA THR A 114 1.44 -15.02 -26.84
C THR A 114 0.48 -15.56 -25.78
N TYR A 115 -0.46 -16.44 -26.16
CA TYR A 115 -1.39 -17.06 -25.22
C TYR A 115 -0.65 -17.81 -24.11
N PHE A 116 0.27 -18.71 -24.46
CA PHE A 116 1.03 -19.48 -23.48
C PHE A 116 1.97 -18.59 -22.64
N SER A 117 2.60 -17.58 -23.25
CA SER A 117 3.45 -16.63 -22.55
C SER A 117 2.64 -15.83 -21.50
N ILE A 118 1.45 -15.38 -21.84
CA ILE A 118 0.60 -14.67 -20.89
C ILE A 118 0.13 -15.60 -19.78
N VAL A 119 -0.39 -16.79 -20.12
CA VAL A 119 -0.95 -17.68 -19.10
C VAL A 119 0.12 -18.26 -18.20
N LEU A 120 1.17 -18.90 -18.79
CA LEU A 120 2.20 -19.61 -18.03
C LEU A 120 3.35 -18.70 -17.60
N GLY A 121 3.65 -17.66 -18.39
CA GLY A 121 4.74 -16.72 -18.13
C GLY A 121 4.33 -15.49 -17.32
N GLU A 122 3.03 -15.26 -17.08
CA GLU A 122 2.61 -14.07 -16.35
C GLU A 122 1.44 -14.30 -15.37
N LEU A 123 0.25 -14.70 -15.86
CA LEU A 123 -0.96 -14.76 -15.03
C LEU A 123 -0.89 -15.79 -13.90
N VAL A 124 -0.51 -17.03 -14.23
CA VAL A 124 -0.39 -18.10 -13.23
C VAL A 124 0.71 -17.79 -12.21
N PRO A 125 1.93 -17.42 -12.63
CA PRO A 125 2.98 -17.04 -11.69
C PRO A 125 2.62 -15.85 -10.80
N LYS A 126 1.98 -14.80 -11.33
CA LYS A 126 1.51 -13.66 -10.53
C LYS A 126 0.50 -14.10 -9.46
N ARG A 127 -0.45 -14.98 -9.79
CA ARG A 127 -1.37 -15.53 -8.79
C ARG A 127 -0.65 -16.32 -7.70
N LEU A 128 0.31 -17.17 -8.07
CA LEU A 128 1.11 -17.92 -7.10
C LEU A 128 1.92 -16.98 -6.18
N GLY A 129 2.48 -15.90 -6.73
CA GLY A 129 3.17 -14.86 -5.97
C GLY A 129 2.28 -14.15 -4.95
N GLN A 130 1.02 -13.89 -5.30
CA GLN A 130 0.04 -13.27 -4.41
C GLN A 130 -0.43 -14.18 -3.27
N MET A 131 -0.46 -15.49 -3.47
CA MET A 131 -0.92 -16.44 -2.44
C MET A 131 0.03 -16.51 -1.24
N ASN A 132 1.34 -16.35 -1.46
CA ASN A 132 2.35 -16.36 -0.39
C ASN A 132 3.48 -15.36 -0.70
N PRO A 133 3.19 -14.05 -0.67
CA PRO A 133 4.13 -13.05 -1.17
C PRO A 133 5.43 -13.02 -0.37
N GLU A 134 5.37 -13.10 0.97
CA GLU A 134 6.58 -13.07 1.79
C GLU A 134 7.44 -14.34 1.61
N GLY A 135 6.80 -15.52 1.43
CA GLY A 135 7.53 -16.77 1.19
C GLY A 135 8.25 -16.78 -0.14
N VAL A 136 7.60 -16.26 -1.18
CA VAL A 136 8.17 -16.10 -2.52
C VAL A 136 9.25 -15.02 -2.50
N ALA A 137 8.97 -13.83 -1.95
CA ALA A 137 9.91 -12.72 -1.88
C ALA A 137 11.23 -13.14 -1.19
N CYS A 138 11.17 -13.82 -0.04
CA CYS A 138 12.36 -14.28 0.66
C CYS A 138 13.24 -15.22 -0.19
N ARG A 139 12.63 -16.06 -1.02
CA ARG A 139 13.34 -17.06 -1.84
C ARG A 139 13.99 -16.44 -3.07
N ILE A 140 13.31 -15.47 -3.69
CA ILE A 140 13.75 -14.87 -4.96
C ILE A 140 14.52 -13.56 -4.78
N ALA A 141 14.45 -12.91 -3.62
CA ALA A 141 15.16 -11.66 -3.37
C ALA A 141 16.68 -11.73 -3.59
N PRO A 142 17.41 -12.79 -3.18
CA PRO A 142 18.85 -12.86 -3.43
C PRO A 142 19.20 -12.84 -4.92
N PRO A 143 18.65 -13.70 -5.80
CA PRO A 143 18.96 -13.64 -7.24
C PRO A 143 18.47 -12.33 -7.90
N ILE A 144 17.33 -11.78 -7.47
CA ILE A 144 16.84 -10.49 -8.01
C ILE A 144 17.77 -9.34 -7.58
N ASN A 145 18.27 -9.34 -6.35
CA ASN A 145 19.23 -8.33 -5.92
C ASN A 145 20.53 -8.40 -6.72
N PHE A 146 21.02 -9.61 -6.99
CA PHE A 146 22.20 -9.78 -7.86
C PHE A 146 21.94 -9.21 -9.27
N LEU A 147 20.80 -9.52 -9.87
CA LEU A 147 20.39 -8.97 -11.16
C LEU A 147 20.27 -7.44 -11.12
N ALA A 148 19.66 -6.88 -10.07
CA ALA A 148 19.49 -5.43 -9.90
C ALA A 148 20.85 -4.71 -9.79
N VAL A 149 21.85 -5.34 -9.17
CA VAL A 149 23.21 -4.80 -9.13
C VAL A 149 23.88 -4.87 -10.51
N LEU A 150 23.74 -5.99 -11.21
CA LEU A 150 24.29 -6.17 -12.57
C LEU A 150 23.66 -5.17 -13.55
N MET A 151 22.35 -4.96 -13.45
CA MET A 151 21.59 -4.05 -14.32
C MET A 151 21.63 -2.58 -13.86
N ALA A 152 22.30 -2.27 -12.74
CA ALA A 152 22.33 -0.92 -12.17
C ALA A 152 22.73 0.20 -13.15
N PRO A 153 23.75 0.03 -14.03
CA PRO A 153 24.10 1.08 -14.99
C PRO A 153 22.99 1.33 -16.01
N PHE A 154 22.30 0.27 -16.45
CA PHE A 154 21.19 0.37 -17.39
C PHE A 154 19.94 0.98 -16.72
N VAL A 155 19.61 0.54 -15.51
CA VAL A 155 18.51 1.11 -14.71
C VAL A 155 18.75 2.59 -14.43
N LYS A 156 20.00 3.00 -14.13
CA LYS A 156 20.35 4.41 -13.96
C LYS A 156 20.10 5.23 -15.23
N LEU A 157 20.43 4.69 -16.38
CA LEU A 157 20.16 5.34 -17.68
C LEU A 157 18.66 5.53 -17.88
N LEU A 158 17.85 4.49 -17.61
CA LEU A 158 16.38 4.56 -17.69
C LEU A 158 15.81 5.60 -16.73
N SER A 159 16.25 5.62 -15.47
CA SER A 159 15.79 6.59 -14.46
C SER A 159 16.10 8.03 -14.90
N VAL A 160 17.32 8.31 -15.36
CA VAL A 160 17.69 9.65 -15.85
C VAL A 160 16.80 10.06 -17.04
N SER A 161 16.55 9.13 -17.97
CA SER A 161 15.67 9.39 -19.12
C SER A 161 14.23 9.66 -18.68
N THR A 162 13.71 8.91 -17.72
CA THR A 162 12.37 9.11 -17.15
C THR A 162 12.27 10.44 -16.43
N ASP A 163 13.25 10.78 -15.59
CA ASP A 163 13.28 12.06 -14.87
C ASP A 163 13.33 13.25 -15.82
N LEU A 164 14.08 13.11 -16.92
CA LEU A 164 14.13 14.14 -17.97
C LEU A 164 12.76 14.35 -18.62
N LEU A 165 12.07 13.26 -18.96
CA LEU A 165 10.73 13.32 -19.53
C LEU A 165 9.70 13.89 -18.53
N LEU A 166 9.78 13.51 -17.26
CA LEU A 166 8.90 14.06 -16.21
C LEU A 166 9.11 15.56 -16.01
N LYS A 167 10.36 16.03 -16.04
CA LYS A 167 10.67 17.47 -16.00
C LYS A 167 10.04 18.23 -17.18
N LEU A 168 10.03 17.64 -18.36
CA LEU A 168 9.38 18.25 -19.54
C LEU A 168 7.86 18.34 -19.38
N THR A 169 7.22 17.47 -18.61
CA THR A 169 5.77 17.51 -18.32
C THR A 169 5.40 18.42 -17.15
N GLY A 170 6.37 19.09 -16.51
CA GLY A 170 6.15 19.99 -15.38
C GLY A 170 5.84 19.31 -14.05
N LYS A 171 5.89 17.98 -13.97
CA LYS A 171 5.68 17.21 -12.73
C LYS A 171 7.04 16.90 -12.10
N GLN A 172 7.40 17.63 -11.06
CA GLN A 172 8.53 17.29 -10.22
C GLN A 172 8.05 16.49 -9.00
N ASN A 173 8.84 15.47 -8.65
CA ASN A 173 8.77 14.63 -7.44
C ASN A 173 7.47 14.77 -6.62
N VAL A 174 6.65 13.73 -6.67
CA VAL A 174 5.68 13.48 -5.60
C VAL A 174 6.53 13.01 -4.41
N GLU A 175 6.65 13.85 -3.38
CA GLU A 175 7.18 13.42 -2.08
C GLU A 175 6.40 12.17 -1.67
N GLU A 176 7.10 11.11 -1.25
CA GLU A 176 6.48 9.95 -0.63
C GLU A 176 5.64 10.48 0.54
N ASN A 177 4.34 10.39 0.39
CA ASN A 177 3.41 10.91 1.39
C ASN A 177 3.71 10.22 2.72
N ALA A 178 4.12 11.01 3.71
CA ALA A 178 4.11 10.57 5.09
C ALA A 178 2.70 10.06 5.40
N VAL A 179 2.60 8.94 6.11
CA VAL A 179 1.31 8.35 6.51
C VAL A 179 0.49 9.43 7.19
N THR A 180 -0.70 9.73 6.66
CA THR A 180 -1.60 10.74 7.23
C THR A 180 -2.44 10.16 8.36
N GLU A 181 -3.00 11.05 9.20
CA GLU A 181 -3.91 10.64 10.28
C GLU A 181 -5.14 9.93 9.71
N GLU A 182 -5.65 10.40 8.58
CA GLU A 182 -6.78 9.80 7.87
C GLU A 182 -6.47 8.36 7.42
N GLU A 183 -5.25 8.09 6.95
CA GLU A 183 -4.82 6.75 6.57
C GLU A 183 -4.75 5.82 7.78
N ILE A 184 -4.24 6.32 8.93
CA ILE A 184 -4.23 5.54 10.18
C ILE A 184 -5.65 5.23 10.62
N HIS A 185 -6.54 6.22 10.58
CA HIS A 185 -7.96 6.04 10.92
C HIS A 185 -8.61 4.98 10.03
N GLN A 186 -8.37 5.04 8.72
CA GLN A 186 -8.89 4.07 7.76
C GLN A 186 -8.38 2.65 8.05
N MET A 187 -7.08 2.49 8.36
CA MET A 187 -6.51 1.19 8.73
C MET A 187 -7.14 0.60 9.99
N VAL A 188 -7.47 1.44 10.98
CA VAL A 188 -8.15 1.01 12.21
C VAL A 188 -9.59 0.57 11.92
N VAL A 189 -10.31 1.28 11.04
CA VAL A 189 -11.66 0.89 10.59
C VAL A 189 -11.62 -0.46 9.86
N GLU A 190 -10.72 -0.63 8.89
CA GLU A 190 -10.55 -1.89 8.15
C GLU A 190 -10.19 -3.06 9.09
N GLY A 191 -9.30 -2.81 10.07
CA GLY A 191 -8.95 -3.79 11.10
C GLY A 191 -10.15 -4.20 11.96
N SER A 192 -11.06 -3.27 12.24
CA SER A 192 -12.29 -3.55 12.99
C SER A 192 -13.32 -4.32 12.14
N GLU A 193 -13.45 -4.01 10.86
CA GLU A 193 -14.31 -4.77 9.93
C GLU A 193 -13.81 -6.18 9.69
N ALA A 194 -12.48 -6.35 9.63
CA ALA A 194 -11.84 -7.66 9.54
C ALA A 194 -11.88 -8.48 10.84
N GLY A 195 -12.37 -7.92 11.95
CA GLY A 195 -12.44 -8.57 13.26
C GLY A 195 -11.09 -8.68 14.01
N THR A 196 -10.06 -7.99 13.55
CA THR A 196 -8.73 -7.96 14.18
C THR A 196 -8.68 -6.94 15.33
N ILE A 197 -9.50 -5.90 15.25
CA ILE A 197 -9.62 -4.83 16.24
C ILE A 197 -11.07 -4.83 16.74
N GLU A 198 -11.27 -4.77 18.06
CA GLU A 198 -12.60 -4.67 18.64
C GLU A 198 -13.22 -3.29 18.38
N LYS A 199 -14.57 -3.24 18.32
CA LYS A 199 -15.29 -1.96 18.12
C LYS A 199 -14.97 -0.93 19.20
N GLN A 200 -14.77 -1.39 20.44
CA GLN A 200 -14.42 -0.51 21.57
C GLN A 200 -13.00 0.10 21.39
N GLU A 201 -12.05 -0.69 20.94
CA GLU A 201 -10.67 -0.24 20.67
C GLU A 201 -10.65 0.80 19.54
N ARG A 202 -11.37 0.54 18.44
CA ARG A 202 -11.54 1.50 17.35
C ARG A 202 -12.10 2.83 17.85
N ASP A 203 -13.16 2.78 18.69
CA ASP A 203 -13.80 3.98 19.22
C ASP A 203 -12.88 4.72 20.20
N MET A 204 -12.02 4.02 20.95
CA MET A 204 -10.98 4.64 21.78
C MET A 204 -9.96 5.40 20.93
N VAL A 205 -9.40 4.76 19.90
CA VAL A 205 -8.43 5.41 18.99
C VAL A 205 -9.04 6.65 18.35
N ARG A 206 -10.28 6.56 17.84
CA ARG A 206 -10.98 7.71 17.28
C ARG A 206 -11.16 8.84 18.29
N ASN A 207 -11.46 8.52 19.55
CA ASN A 207 -11.62 9.53 20.60
C ASN A 207 -10.29 10.20 20.97
N VAL A 208 -9.15 9.47 20.88
CA VAL A 208 -7.82 10.04 21.11
C VAL A 208 -7.50 11.08 20.04
N PHE A 209 -7.71 10.78 18.75
CA PHE A 209 -7.49 11.75 17.67
C PHE A 209 -8.38 12.99 17.80
N ARG A 210 -9.67 12.80 18.16
CA ARG A 210 -10.61 13.92 18.41
C ARG A 210 -10.23 14.81 19.58
N LEU A 211 -9.30 14.39 20.45
CA LEU A 211 -8.87 15.17 21.60
C LEU A 211 -8.01 16.36 21.19
N ASP A 212 -7.17 16.18 20.17
CA ASP A 212 -6.27 17.20 19.65
C ASP A 212 -7.04 18.32 18.91
N ASP A 213 -8.14 17.96 18.25
CA ASP A 213 -8.98 18.90 17.50
C ASP A 213 -9.93 19.74 18.37
N ARG A 214 -10.04 19.45 19.68
CA ARG A 214 -10.95 20.18 20.56
C ARG A 214 -10.43 21.56 20.89
N THR A 215 -11.13 22.56 20.43
CA THR A 215 -10.89 23.95 20.84
C THR A 215 -11.58 24.22 22.20
N ILE A 216 -11.02 25.16 22.97
CA ILE A 216 -11.61 25.60 24.26
C ILE A 216 -13.06 26.02 24.07
N GLY A 217 -13.41 26.62 22.93
CA GLY A 217 -14.77 27.04 22.61
C GLY A 217 -15.80 25.92 22.61
N THR A 218 -15.40 24.65 22.32
CA THR A 218 -16.28 23.49 22.36
C THR A 218 -16.49 22.90 23.75
N LEU A 219 -15.66 23.31 24.71
CA LEU A 219 -15.69 22.84 26.10
C LEU A 219 -16.23 23.93 27.06
N MET A 220 -16.23 25.18 26.62
CA MET A 220 -16.70 26.30 27.41
C MET A 220 -18.25 26.28 27.55
N THR A 221 -18.71 26.56 28.74
CA THR A 221 -20.11 26.94 28.96
C THR A 221 -20.32 28.36 28.45
N PRO A 222 -21.27 28.63 27.54
CA PRO A 222 -21.60 29.98 27.10
C PRO A 222 -21.99 30.86 28.31
N ARG A 223 -21.60 32.14 28.28
CA ARG A 223 -21.79 33.06 29.42
C ARG A 223 -23.23 33.11 29.91
N ASN A 224 -24.21 33.04 29.01
CA ASN A 224 -25.64 33.06 29.32
C ASN A 224 -26.15 31.77 29.98
N GLU A 225 -25.36 30.71 29.98
CA GLU A 225 -25.67 29.41 30.57
C GLU A 225 -24.89 29.17 31.88
N VAL A 226 -23.99 30.09 32.25
CA VAL A 226 -23.18 29.95 33.46
C VAL A 226 -24.07 30.16 34.69
N GLU A 227 -24.22 29.14 35.53
CA GLU A 227 -24.82 29.25 36.83
C GLU A 227 -23.87 29.94 37.80
N TRP A 228 -24.35 30.93 38.57
CA TRP A 228 -23.53 31.71 39.50
C TRP A 228 -24.33 32.12 40.76
N ILE A 229 -23.57 32.45 41.81
CA ILE A 229 -24.14 32.91 43.08
C ILE A 229 -23.99 34.44 43.09
N ASP A 230 -25.08 35.11 43.35
CA ASP A 230 -25.07 36.57 43.53
C ASP A 230 -24.98 36.93 45.02
N MET A 231 -24.01 37.75 45.37
CA MET A 231 -23.85 38.23 46.73
C MET A 231 -24.98 39.20 47.16
N GLN A 232 -25.75 39.73 46.20
CA GLN A 232 -26.89 40.61 46.44
C GLN A 232 -28.18 39.83 46.66
N ASP A 233 -28.23 38.55 46.29
CA ASP A 233 -29.38 37.68 46.52
C ASP A 233 -29.49 37.29 48.00
N SER A 234 -30.71 36.87 48.41
CA SER A 234 -30.92 36.34 49.75
C SER A 234 -30.12 35.02 49.98
N ALA A 235 -29.75 34.77 51.23
CA ALA A 235 -29.05 33.54 51.61
C ALA A 235 -29.88 32.28 51.22
N GLU A 236 -31.22 32.36 51.36
CA GLU A 236 -32.14 31.29 51.05
C GLU A 236 -32.16 30.97 49.56
N ASP A 237 -32.16 31.99 48.67
CA ASP A 237 -32.14 31.83 47.24
C ASP A 237 -30.78 31.26 46.76
N ASN A 238 -29.70 31.70 47.33
CA ASN A 238 -28.35 31.18 47.04
C ASN A 238 -28.19 29.72 47.48
N VAL A 239 -28.74 29.34 48.64
CA VAL A 239 -28.78 27.93 49.09
C VAL A 239 -29.63 27.08 48.14
N LYS A 240 -30.76 27.59 47.65
CA LYS A 240 -31.60 26.89 46.69
C LYS A 240 -30.88 26.70 45.36
N LYS A 241 -30.17 27.71 44.86
CA LYS A 241 -29.31 27.59 43.68
C LYS A 241 -28.25 26.51 43.87
N LEU A 242 -27.56 26.49 45.01
CA LEU A 242 -26.55 25.48 45.35
C LEU A 242 -27.09 24.04 45.39
N LEU A 243 -28.30 23.85 45.92
CA LEU A 243 -28.94 22.52 46.01
C LEU A 243 -29.40 21.98 44.64
N THR A 244 -29.78 22.88 43.72
CA THR A 244 -30.29 22.52 42.40
C THR A 244 -29.20 22.45 41.33
N SER A 245 -28.05 23.07 41.56
CA SER A 245 -26.94 23.12 40.62
C SER A 245 -26.33 21.76 40.39
N LYS A 246 -25.99 21.46 39.12
CA LYS A 246 -25.27 20.27 38.71
C LYS A 246 -23.74 20.46 38.75
N HIS A 247 -23.29 21.67 39.02
CA HIS A 247 -21.87 22.04 38.98
C HIS A 247 -21.21 21.91 40.36
N SER A 248 -20.01 21.39 40.40
CA SER A 248 -19.21 21.26 41.64
C SER A 248 -18.59 22.59 42.10
N ARG A 249 -18.53 23.57 41.22
CA ARG A 249 -18.00 24.93 41.48
C ARG A 249 -18.85 25.96 40.78
N LEU A 250 -19.18 27.01 41.46
CA LEU A 250 -19.93 28.15 40.94
C LEU A 250 -19.17 29.45 41.15
N PRO A 251 -19.17 30.38 40.17
CA PRO A 251 -18.68 31.74 40.37
C PRO A 251 -19.54 32.44 41.42
N VAL A 252 -18.90 33.24 42.24
CA VAL A 252 -19.56 34.18 43.17
C VAL A 252 -19.33 35.58 42.60
N CYS A 253 -20.40 36.28 42.31
CA CYS A 253 -20.43 37.57 41.66
C CYS A 253 -21.19 38.60 42.50
N ASP A 254 -20.94 39.88 42.21
CA ASP A 254 -21.66 40.99 42.83
C ASP A 254 -22.53 41.68 41.78
N GLY A 255 -23.78 41.26 41.72
CA GLY A 255 -24.81 41.81 40.84
C GLY A 255 -24.68 41.44 39.35
N SER A 256 -23.50 41.01 38.89
CA SER A 256 -23.33 40.55 37.50
C SER A 256 -22.14 39.60 37.32
N LEU A 257 -22.17 38.78 36.23
CA LEU A 257 -21.06 37.91 35.81
C LEU A 257 -19.79 38.69 35.35
N ASP A 258 -19.88 40.04 35.27
CA ASP A 258 -18.70 40.87 34.97
C ASP A 258 -17.91 41.18 36.22
N ASP A 259 -18.50 41.09 37.41
CA ASP A 259 -17.82 41.32 38.68
C ASP A 259 -17.70 40.02 39.49
N VAL A 260 -16.80 39.17 39.09
CA VAL A 260 -16.51 37.88 39.74
C VAL A 260 -15.62 38.11 40.95
N LYS A 261 -16.08 37.86 42.16
CA LYS A 261 -15.34 37.93 43.41
C LYS A 261 -14.53 36.67 43.73
N GLY A 262 -15.00 35.54 43.22
CA GLY A 262 -14.30 34.27 43.45
C GLY A 262 -15.04 33.05 42.94
N LEU A 263 -14.54 31.87 43.29
CA LEU A 263 -15.17 30.58 43.01
C LEU A 263 -15.55 29.90 44.31
N CYS A 264 -16.77 29.40 44.37
CA CYS A 264 -17.27 28.65 45.48
C CYS A 264 -17.41 27.17 45.15
N SER A 265 -16.98 26.29 46.06
CA SER A 265 -17.26 24.85 45.98
C SER A 265 -18.64 24.54 46.55
N THR A 266 -19.56 24.05 45.72
CA THR A 266 -20.91 23.67 46.12
C THR A 266 -20.91 22.70 47.32
N ARG A 267 -20.01 21.71 47.27
CA ARG A 267 -19.89 20.71 48.35
C ARG A 267 -19.41 21.33 49.67
N TYR A 268 -18.45 22.21 49.60
CA TYR A 268 -17.88 22.85 50.79
C TYR A 268 -18.90 23.75 51.48
N LEU A 269 -19.64 24.59 50.72
CA LEU A 269 -20.66 25.46 51.28
C LEU A 269 -21.80 24.67 51.88
N LEU A 270 -22.29 23.63 51.24
CA LEU A 270 -23.35 22.78 51.77
C LEU A 270 -22.95 22.11 53.09
N GLN A 271 -21.67 21.74 53.28
CA GLN A 271 -21.16 21.20 54.55
C GLN A 271 -21.12 22.22 55.70
N GLN A 272 -21.07 23.51 55.37
CA GLN A 272 -21.06 24.61 56.38
C GLN A 272 -22.46 25.04 56.79
N ILE A 273 -23.46 24.75 55.98
CA ILE A 273 -24.87 25.18 56.19
C ILE A 273 -25.68 24.09 56.89
N VAL A 274 -25.30 22.82 56.77
CA VAL A 274 -25.87 21.67 57.47
C VAL A 274 -25.16 21.47 58.82
#